data_33f9aa2183d0e22d5b2be30610eaf873
#
_entry.id   33f9aa2183d0e22d5b2be30610eaf873
#
_cell.length_a   1.000
_cell.length_b   1.000
_cell.length_c   1.000
_cell.angle_alpha   90.00
_cell.angle_beta   90.00
_cell.angle_gamma   90.00
#
_symmetry.space_group_name_H-M   'P 1'
#
loop_
_entity.id
_entity.type
_entity.pdbx_description
1 polymer ?
#
loop_
_entity_poly.entity_id
_entity_poly.type
_entity_poly.pdbx_seq_one_letter_code
_entity_poly.pdbx_strand_id
1 'polypeptide(L)'
;MTLFSELNDAANYDVTLDGTTKSFKASDGKVASIALDQATIPYATETEVKLVSKDVNGVVLKELTTTDAASDANYNFTIDTKGNGYTNGSKLYLNKVNDTAEATIEYKTGKYDQNGKAEGNIGPNKVTITAVDQAVVNGFDVRIDKATTTKFDKAKDSKKLAVKDPTQYAAFLKIKDANGNEIKDYNKYKVESSDKATLMLGTSTLDPNKHSVNVTAVKAGTAYILIKKDNKIVGSVAVEIVAERTVATLELDSYNVTLSKQLKNTKTVTATVKDQYGDDIAANLSVECLSTDVSNLSTSAVAGSTYYTINGKKVTFNSENVAAGNYVYKISYKNSDNKEVVAKTVSVAVKDAKTTVPDAWR
;
A
#
# COMPACT_ATOMS: atom_id res chain seq x y z
N MET A 1 24.29 9.20 21.88
CA MET A 1 24.37 7.73 22.01
C MET A 1 23.98 7.14 20.68
N THR A 2 24.82 6.34 20.05
CA THR A 2 24.52 5.67 18.79
C THR A 2 24.16 4.24 19.12
N LEU A 3 22.94 3.81 18.72
CA LEU A 3 22.49 2.44 18.87
C LEU A 3 22.73 1.70 17.55
N PHE A 4 23.38 0.53 17.63
CA PHE A 4 23.54 -0.38 16.51
C PHE A 4 22.73 -1.66 16.80
N SER A 5 21.89 -2.06 15.86
CA SER A 5 21.19 -3.34 15.88
C SER A 5 21.07 -3.84 14.45
N GLU A 6 21.26 -5.13 14.26
CA GLU A 6 20.89 -5.79 13.00
C GLU A 6 19.38 -6.03 12.99
N LEU A 7 18.74 -5.59 11.91
CA LEU A 7 17.31 -5.80 11.66
C LEU A 7 17.18 -6.89 10.59
N ASN A 8 16.54 -7.99 10.94
CA ASN A 8 16.45 -9.16 10.06
C ASN A 8 15.30 -9.06 9.06
N ASP A 9 14.30 -8.22 9.36
CA ASP A 9 13.10 -8.11 8.56
C ASP A 9 12.81 -6.67 8.13
N ALA A 10 12.30 -6.49 6.92
CA ALA A 10 11.77 -5.22 6.44
C ALA A 10 10.40 -4.95 7.09
N ALA A 11 10.38 -4.31 8.25
CA ALA A 11 9.21 -4.08 9.08
C ALA A 11 9.19 -2.68 9.69
N ASN A 12 8.12 -2.35 10.40
CA ASN A 12 8.08 -1.18 11.25
C ASN A 12 8.68 -1.53 12.62
N TYR A 13 9.57 -0.68 13.08
CA TYR A 13 10.24 -0.81 14.38
C TYR A 13 10.00 0.44 15.22
N ASP A 14 9.82 0.23 16.51
CA ASP A 14 9.72 1.29 17.49
C ASP A 14 10.95 1.31 18.38
N VAL A 15 11.57 2.48 18.53
CA VAL A 15 12.66 2.71 19.47
C VAL A 15 12.17 3.65 20.55
N THR A 16 12.20 3.18 21.80
CA THR A 16 11.83 3.99 22.96
C THR A 16 13.11 4.34 23.75
N LEU A 17 13.33 5.64 23.95
CA LEU A 17 14.40 6.17 24.78
C LEU A 17 13.80 7.22 25.71
N ASP A 18 14.06 7.09 26.99
CA ASP A 18 13.58 8.01 28.05
C ASP A 18 12.06 8.29 27.95
N GLY A 19 11.27 7.25 27.69
CA GLY A 19 9.81 7.35 27.57
C GLY A 19 9.31 7.96 26.26
N THR A 20 10.21 8.35 25.36
CA THR A 20 9.84 8.84 24.02
C THR A 20 10.03 7.73 23.00
N THR A 21 8.94 7.37 22.32
CA THR A 21 8.96 6.36 21.24
C THR A 21 9.04 7.05 19.88
N LYS A 22 9.95 6.55 19.02
CA LYS A 22 10.06 6.90 17.60
C LYS A 22 9.92 5.66 16.76
N SER A 23 8.99 5.68 15.83
CA SER A 23 8.81 4.61 14.85
C SER A 23 9.63 4.87 13.60
N PHE A 24 10.21 3.83 13.04
CA PHE A 24 10.87 3.86 11.74
C PHE A 24 10.58 2.57 10.96
N LYS A 25 10.76 2.65 9.65
CA LYS A 25 10.60 1.49 8.75
C LYS A 25 11.97 0.98 8.33
N ALA A 26 12.19 -0.32 8.49
CA ALA A 26 13.35 -0.98 7.91
C ALA A 26 13.08 -1.32 6.45
N SER A 27 14.12 -1.22 5.62
CA SER A 27 14.09 -1.55 4.20
C SER A 27 14.57 -2.98 3.96
N ASP A 28 14.00 -3.67 2.98
CA ASP A 28 14.55 -4.93 2.46
C ASP A 28 15.65 -4.68 1.40
N GLY A 29 15.97 -3.43 1.11
CA GLY A 29 16.97 -3.03 0.13
C GLY A 29 16.56 -3.28 -1.33
N LYS A 30 15.35 -3.77 -1.58
CA LYS A 30 14.87 -4.08 -2.94
C LYS A 30 14.03 -2.94 -3.48
N VAL A 31 14.36 -2.50 -4.69
CA VAL A 31 13.56 -1.48 -5.37
C VAL A 31 12.21 -2.05 -5.77
N ALA A 32 11.14 -1.43 -5.24
CA ALA A 32 9.75 -1.75 -5.56
C ALA A 32 9.09 -0.69 -6.44
N SER A 33 9.58 0.55 -6.39
CA SER A 33 9.08 1.65 -7.21
C SER A 33 10.16 2.66 -7.54
N ILE A 34 9.97 3.38 -8.66
CA ILE A 34 10.77 4.53 -9.06
C ILE A 34 9.85 5.68 -9.48
N ALA A 35 10.24 6.90 -9.17
CA ALA A 35 9.50 8.12 -9.53
C ALA A 35 10.45 9.31 -9.61
N LEU A 36 9.98 10.43 -10.17
CA LEU A 36 10.66 11.70 -9.98
C LEU A 36 10.27 12.31 -8.62
N ASP A 37 11.20 13.05 -8.01
CA ASP A 37 10.93 13.85 -6.79
C ASP A 37 9.91 14.96 -7.07
N GLN A 38 9.88 15.50 -8.29
CA GLN A 38 8.96 16.54 -8.75
C GLN A 38 8.63 16.42 -10.23
N ALA A 39 7.41 16.76 -10.62
CA ALA A 39 6.95 16.82 -12.00
C ALA A 39 6.66 18.26 -12.48
N THR A 40 6.93 19.26 -11.64
CA THR A 40 6.84 20.67 -12.00
C THR A 40 8.10 21.39 -11.54
N ILE A 41 8.60 22.29 -12.37
CA ILE A 41 9.75 23.15 -12.07
C ILE A 41 9.41 24.60 -12.36
N PRO A 42 10.08 25.58 -11.70
CA PRO A 42 9.95 26.97 -12.07
C PRO A 42 10.43 27.19 -13.52
N TYR A 43 9.67 27.96 -14.31
CA TYR A 43 10.17 28.39 -15.61
C TYR A 43 11.38 29.33 -15.46
N ALA A 44 12.19 29.41 -16.50
CA ALA A 44 13.38 30.27 -16.57
C ALA A 44 14.34 30.10 -15.37
N THR A 45 14.36 28.93 -14.76
CA THR A 45 15.23 28.62 -13.62
C THR A 45 15.82 27.22 -13.77
N GLU A 46 17.14 27.11 -13.66
CA GLU A 46 17.81 25.80 -13.61
C GLU A 46 17.42 25.07 -12.34
N THR A 47 16.74 23.94 -12.48
CA THR A 47 16.22 23.14 -11.36
C THR A 47 16.71 21.71 -11.45
N GLU A 48 17.26 21.19 -10.38
CA GLU A 48 17.63 19.78 -10.29
C GLU A 48 16.36 18.93 -10.09
N VAL A 49 16.23 17.87 -10.89
CA VAL A 49 15.17 16.87 -10.77
C VAL A 49 15.84 15.54 -10.51
N LYS A 50 15.31 14.77 -9.55
CA LYS A 50 15.89 13.51 -9.14
C LYS A 50 14.95 12.34 -9.42
N LEU A 51 15.54 11.20 -9.79
CA LEU A 51 14.90 9.91 -9.74
C LEU A 51 15.01 9.39 -8.30
N VAL A 52 13.89 9.01 -7.72
CA VAL A 52 13.78 8.43 -6.38
C VAL A 52 13.35 6.98 -6.49
N SER A 53 14.14 6.06 -5.94
CA SER A 53 13.75 4.66 -5.81
C SER A 53 13.37 4.34 -4.37
N LYS A 54 12.31 3.53 -4.21
CA LYS A 54 11.80 3.13 -2.91
C LYS A 54 11.56 1.63 -2.85
N ASP A 55 11.63 1.09 -1.65
CA ASP A 55 11.22 -0.29 -1.37
C ASP A 55 9.70 -0.43 -1.28
N VAL A 56 9.23 -1.65 -1.01
CA VAL A 56 7.81 -1.98 -0.83
C VAL A 56 7.17 -1.22 0.34
N ASN A 57 7.95 -0.81 1.35
CA ASN A 57 7.52 -0.05 2.51
C ASN A 57 7.54 1.47 2.28
N GLY A 58 7.99 1.92 1.10
CA GLY A 58 8.12 3.33 0.76
C GLY A 58 9.40 3.98 1.31
N VAL A 59 10.35 3.19 1.83
CA VAL A 59 11.66 3.70 2.26
C VAL A 59 12.46 4.09 1.03
N VAL A 60 13.00 5.32 1.02
CA VAL A 60 13.86 5.80 -0.06
C VAL A 60 15.18 5.03 -0.01
N LEU A 61 15.50 4.36 -1.13
CA LEU A 61 16.74 3.60 -1.29
C LEU A 61 17.83 4.44 -1.97
N LYS A 62 17.45 5.18 -3.02
CA LYS A 62 18.35 6.10 -3.73
C LYS A 62 17.60 7.32 -4.25
N GLU A 63 18.33 8.42 -4.29
CA GLU A 63 17.99 9.64 -5.04
C GLU A 63 19.10 9.90 -6.02
N LEU A 64 18.81 9.92 -7.31
CA LEU A 64 19.79 10.01 -8.38
C LEU A 64 19.45 11.16 -9.31
N THR A 65 20.43 11.99 -9.62
CA THR A 65 20.37 12.91 -10.74
C THR A 65 20.58 12.17 -12.06
N THR A 66 20.39 12.83 -13.20
CA THR A 66 20.72 12.25 -14.52
C THR A 66 22.20 11.85 -14.60
N THR A 67 23.08 12.62 -13.98
CA THR A 67 24.52 12.33 -13.93
C THR A 67 24.84 11.12 -13.06
N ASP A 68 24.19 11.00 -11.89
CA ASP A 68 24.37 9.85 -11.00
C ASP A 68 23.87 8.58 -11.65
N ALA A 69 22.69 8.63 -12.27
CA ALA A 69 22.09 7.49 -12.98
C ALA A 69 22.94 7.02 -14.16
N ALA A 70 23.60 7.93 -14.86
CA ALA A 70 24.52 7.57 -15.97
C ALA A 70 25.72 6.73 -15.48
N SER A 71 26.06 6.81 -14.19
CA SER A 71 27.16 6.06 -13.56
C SER A 71 26.68 4.79 -12.82
N ASP A 72 25.38 4.53 -12.79
CA ASP A 72 24.79 3.38 -12.12
C ASP A 72 24.09 2.46 -13.13
N ALA A 73 24.67 1.28 -13.37
CA ALA A 73 24.18 0.33 -14.37
C ALA A 73 22.74 -0.16 -14.15
N ASN A 74 22.24 -0.04 -12.92
CA ASN A 74 20.87 -0.44 -12.56
C ASN A 74 19.82 0.62 -12.86
N TYR A 75 20.23 1.88 -13.14
CA TYR A 75 19.28 2.95 -13.38
C TYR A 75 19.49 3.59 -14.75
N ASN A 76 18.39 3.97 -15.38
CA ASN A 76 18.38 4.83 -16.54
C ASN A 76 17.48 6.04 -16.22
N PHE A 77 18.06 7.23 -16.28
CA PHE A 77 17.34 8.47 -16.08
C PHE A 77 17.85 9.51 -17.08
N THR A 78 17.01 9.83 -18.04
CA THR A 78 17.30 10.82 -19.09
C THR A 78 16.17 11.83 -19.16
N ILE A 79 16.47 13.06 -19.58
CA ILE A 79 15.50 14.14 -19.78
C ILE A 79 15.67 14.69 -21.20
N ASP A 80 14.56 14.67 -21.95
CA ASP A 80 14.45 15.30 -23.28
C ASP A 80 13.57 16.56 -23.17
N THR A 81 14.12 17.71 -23.44
CA THR A 81 13.42 19.00 -23.38
C THR A 81 12.51 19.27 -24.58
N LYS A 82 12.58 18.46 -25.64
CA LYS A 82 11.79 18.61 -26.86
C LYS A 82 11.89 20.02 -27.48
N GLY A 83 13.03 20.69 -27.27
CA GLY A 83 13.26 22.05 -27.75
C GLY A 83 12.69 23.17 -26.90
N ASN A 84 12.06 22.87 -25.78
CA ASN A 84 11.48 23.86 -24.88
C ASN A 84 12.47 24.42 -23.84
N GLY A 85 13.72 23.97 -23.89
CA GLY A 85 14.74 24.35 -22.94
C GLY A 85 16.03 23.57 -23.16
N TYR A 86 16.81 23.38 -22.08
CA TYR A 86 18.07 22.63 -22.12
C TYR A 86 18.31 21.91 -20.79
N THR A 87 19.22 20.95 -20.81
CA THR A 87 19.81 20.35 -19.62
C THR A 87 21.26 20.83 -19.46
N ASN A 88 21.66 21.17 -18.25
CA ASN A 88 23.00 21.55 -17.87
C ASN A 88 23.48 20.66 -16.73
N GLY A 89 24.26 19.62 -17.05
CA GLY A 89 24.58 18.56 -16.08
C GLY A 89 23.31 17.91 -15.56
N SER A 90 23.10 17.96 -14.23
CA SER A 90 21.93 17.41 -13.55
C SER A 90 20.71 18.34 -13.52
N LYS A 91 20.83 19.56 -14.04
CA LYS A 91 19.78 20.57 -13.95
C LYS A 91 19.01 20.68 -15.27
N LEU A 92 17.70 20.84 -15.14
CA LEU A 92 16.76 21.13 -16.22
C LEU A 92 16.38 22.60 -16.20
N TYR A 93 16.37 23.23 -17.38
CA TYR A 93 15.86 24.57 -17.61
C TYR A 93 14.76 24.53 -18.68
N LEU A 94 13.60 25.12 -18.41
CA LEU A 94 12.51 25.32 -19.36
C LEU A 94 12.21 26.79 -19.52
N ASN A 95 11.97 27.21 -20.77
CA ASN A 95 11.98 28.62 -21.17
C ASN A 95 10.75 29.40 -20.70
N LYS A 96 9.56 28.76 -20.72
CA LYS A 96 8.27 29.45 -20.51
C LYS A 96 7.36 28.59 -19.65
N VAL A 97 6.39 29.22 -19.03
CA VAL A 97 5.28 28.53 -18.34
C VAL A 97 4.56 27.61 -19.33
N ASN A 98 4.29 26.39 -18.89
CA ASN A 98 3.71 25.26 -19.64
C ASN A 98 4.67 24.61 -20.69
N ASP A 99 5.92 25.05 -20.82
CA ASP A 99 6.91 24.25 -21.52
C ASP A 99 7.08 22.90 -20.80
N THR A 100 7.36 21.88 -21.58
CA THR A 100 7.49 20.51 -21.05
C THR A 100 8.81 19.87 -21.48
N ALA A 101 9.30 18.98 -20.60
CA ALA A 101 10.32 18.01 -20.91
C ALA A 101 9.77 16.60 -20.62
N GLU A 102 10.30 15.60 -21.27
CA GLU A 102 9.98 14.19 -21.03
C GLU A 102 11.15 13.51 -20.34
N ALA A 103 10.94 13.05 -19.13
CA ALA A 103 11.89 12.20 -18.44
C ALA A 103 11.58 10.72 -18.73
N THR A 104 12.62 9.95 -19.06
CA THR A 104 12.55 8.50 -19.13
C THR A 104 13.27 7.93 -17.91
N ILE A 105 12.56 7.14 -17.12
CA ILE A 105 13.07 6.52 -15.90
C ILE A 105 12.91 4.99 -15.96
N GLU A 106 13.96 4.28 -15.57
CA GLU A 106 13.97 2.81 -15.55
C GLU A 106 14.87 2.30 -14.42
N TYR A 107 14.47 1.19 -13.80
CA TYR A 107 15.32 0.41 -12.92
C TYR A 107 15.49 -1.00 -13.49
N LYS A 108 16.75 -1.47 -13.57
CA LYS A 108 17.14 -2.78 -14.09
C LYS A 108 17.70 -3.63 -12.97
N THR A 109 17.12 -4.78 -12.76
CA THR A 109 17.60 -5.72 -11.73
C THR A 109 18.91 -6.42 -12.13
N GLY A 110 19.23 -6.45 -13.43
CA GLY A 110 20.31 -7.27 -13.99
C GLY A 110 20.01 -8.77 -14.00
N LYS A 111 18.80 -9.18 -13.66
CA LYS A 111 18.37 -10.57 -13.67
C LYS A 111 17.69 -10.93 -15.00
N TYR A 112 17.91 -12.16 -15.43
CA TYR A 112 17.33 -12.70 -16.67
C TYR A 112 16.75 -14.09 -16.41
N ASP A 113 15.64 -14.41 -17.05
CA ASP A 113 15.06 -15.75 -17.05
C ASP A 113 15.88 -16.72 -17.91
N GLN A 114 15.46 -17.98 -17.95
CA GLN A 114 16.12 -19.04 -18.73
C GLN A 114 16.13 -18.77 -20.25
N ASN A 115 15.29 -17.86 -20.73
CA ASN A 115 15.17 -17.46 -22.13
C ASN A 115 15.90 -16.15 -22.43
N GLY A 116 16.64 -15.59 -21.45
CA GLY A 116 17.36 -14.32 -21.59
C GLY A 116 16.49 -13.08 -21.49
N LYS A 117 15.23 -13.18 -21.02
CA LYS A 117 14.34 -12.06 -20.79
C LYS A 117 14.60 -11.45 -19.40
N ALA A 118 14.72 -10.12 -19.35
CA ALA A 118 14.92 -9.42 -18.09
C ALA A 118 13.74 -9.60 -17.12
N GLU A 119 14.05 -9.88 -15.86
CA GLU A 119 13.08 -10.11 -14.79
C GLU A 119 13.13 -8.99 -13.74
N GLY A 120 11.94 -8.54 -13.30
CA GLY A 120 11.79 -7.59 -12.21
C GLY A 120 12.22 -6.16 -12.52
N ASN A 121 12.44 -5.82 -13.80
CA ASN A 121 12.69 -4.45 -14.22
C ASN A 121 11.44 -3.57 -14.00
N ILE A 122 11.66 -2.30 -13.65
CA ILE A 122 10.60 -1.30 -13.50
C ILE A 122 10.80 -0.24 -14.59
N GLY A 123 9.81 -0.07 -15.44
CA GLY A 123 9.88 0.84 -16.58
C GLY A 123 10.35 0.13 -17.87
N PRO A 124 10.80 0.91 -18.88
CA PRO A 124 10.95 2.37 -18.86
C PRO A 124 9.60 3.10 -18.76
N ASN A 125 9.52 4.08 -17.89
CA ASN A 125 8.36 4.94 -17.72
C ASN A 125 8.69 6.35 -18.24
N LYS A 126 7.73 6.98 -18.94
CA LYS A 126 7.84 8.36 -19.38
C LYS A 126 7.06 9.28 -18.45
N VAL A 127 7.70 10.32 -17.96
CA VAL A 127 7.11 11.30 -17.04
C VAL A 127 7.28 12.68 -17.63
N THR A 128 6.19 13.42 -17.78
CA THR A 128 6.23 14.81 -18.25
C THR A 128 6.57 15.74 -17.08
N ILE A 129 7.62 16.54 -17.26
CA ILE A 129 7.98 17.63 -16.36
C ILE A 129 7.47 18.92 -16.99
N THR A 130 6.75 19.76 -16.23
CA THR A 130 6.14 20.99 -16.74
C THR A 130 6.69 22.20 -16.01
N ALA A 131 7.02 23.24 -16.76
CA ALA A 131 7.40 24.55 -16.22
C ALA A 131 6.18 25.31 -15.68
N VAL A 132 6.27 25.84 -14.46
CA VAL A 132 5.21 26.57 -13.77
C VAL A 132 5.69 27.96 -13.35
N ASP A 133 4.73 28.88 -13.18
CA ASP A 133 5.00 30.19 -12.59
C ASP A 133 5.07 30.06 -11.06
N GLN A 134 6.25 30.25 -10.48
CA GLN A 134 6.46 30.18 -9.03
C GLN A 134 5.64 31.21 -8.23
N ALA A 135 5.32 32.35 -8.82
CA ALA A 135 4.52 33.37 -8.14
C ALA A 135 3.09 32.92 -7.83
N VAL A 136 2.64 31.84 -8.47
CA VAL A 136 1.28 31.27 -8.31
C VAL A 136 1.26 30.00 -7.48
N VAL A 137 2.41 29.34 -7.31
CA VAL A 137 2.51 28.09 -6.52
C VAL A 137 2.73 28.43 -5.06
N ASN A 138 1.66 28.30 -4.26
CA ASN A 138 1.67 28.69 -2.85
C ASN A 138 1.79 27.49 -1.90
N GLY A 139 1.33 26.35 -2.30
CA GLY A 139 1.40 25.10 -1.54
C GLY A 139 0.15 24.24 -1.75
N PHE A 140 0.40 22.94 -1.82
CA PHE A 140 -0.66 21.96 -2.04
C PHE A 140 -0.44 20.80 -1.07
N ASP A 141 -1.50 20.47 -0.33
CA ASP A 141 -1.56 19.20 0.39
C ASP A 141 -2.54 18.28 -0.35
N VAL A 142 -2.18 17.04 -0.56
CA VAL A 142 -3.09 16.01 -1.09
C VAL A 142 -3.14 14.85 -0.13
N ARG A 143 -4.30 14.27 -0.02
CA ARG A 143 -4.54 13.03 0.68
C ARG A 143 -5.45 12.15 -0.16
N ILE A 144 -5.05 10.90 -0.34
CA ILE A 144 -5.92 9.86 -0.90
C ILE A 144 -6.65 9.18 0.26
N ASP A 145 -7.97 9.15 0.21
CA ASP A 145 -8.80 8.44 1.18
C ASP A 145 -10.04 7.89 0.50
N LYS A 146 -10.84 7.10 1.23
CA LYS A 146 -12.12 6.62 0.71
C LYS A 146 -12.99 7.78 0.25
N ALA A 147 -13.63 7.66 -0.91
CA ALA A 147 -14.50 8.70 -1.47
C ALA A 147 -15.68 9.08 -0.56
N THR A 148 -16.01 8.22 0.41
CA THR A 148 -17.03 8.48 1.44
C THR A 148 -16.57 9.44 2.54
N THR A 149 -15.25 9.71 2.65
CA THR A 149 -14.70 10.66 3.63
C THR A 149 -15.21 12.07 3.33
N THR A 150 -15.58 12.82 4.38
CA THR A 150 -16.16 14.15 4.26
C THR A 150 -15.24 15.28 4.68
N LYS A 151 -14.14 15.00 5.38
CA LYS A 151 -13.21 16.01 5.88
C LYS A 151 -11.77 15.66 5.54
N PHE A 152 -11.01 16.68 5.10
CA PHE A 152 -9.58 16.60 4.96
C PHE A 152 -8.94 16.53 6.36
N ASP A 153 -8.26 15.43 6.66
CA ASP A 153 -7.49 15.25 7.90
C ASP A 153 -6.08 14.74 7.55
N LYS A 154 -5.09 15.61 7.67
CA LYS A 154 -3.69 15.31 7.31
C LYS A 154 -3.06 14.24 8.20
N ALA A 155 -3.57 14.06 9.42
CA ALA A 155 -3.02 13.12 10.39
C ALA A 155 -3.40 11.66 10.11
N LYS A 156 -4.43 11.42 9.29
CA LYS A 156 -4.84 10.07 8.89
C LYS A 156 -4.20 9.75 7.55
N ASP A 157 -3.02 9.17 7.62
CA ASP A 157 -2.27 8.80 6.44
C ASP A 157 -3.07 7.86 5.54
N SER A 158 -3.06 8.19 4.27
CA SER A 158 -3.76 7.44 3.25
C SER A 158 -3.13 6.07 3.05
N LYS A 159 -3.99 5.07 2.91
CA LYS A 159 -3.58 3.78 2.37
C LYS A 159 -2.98 3.98 0.98
N LYS A 160 -1.98 3.18 0.65
CA LYS A 160 -1.45 3.12 -0.71
C LYS A 160 -2.59 2.79 -1.67
N LEU A 161 -2.74 3.59 -2.72
CA LEU A 161 -3.73 3.35 -3.75
C LEU A 161 -3.31 2.13 -4.57
N ALA A 162 -4.07 1.04 -4.48
CA ALA A 162 -3.74 -0.20 -5.15
C ALA A 162 -4.56 -0.38 -6.44
N VAL A 163 -3.95 -1.02 -7.44
CA VAL A 163 -4.66 -1.45 -8.65
C VAL A 163 -5.76 -2.44 -8.28
N LYS A 164 -6.93 -2.35 -8.92
CA LYS A 164 -8.10 -3.21 -8.71
C LYS A 164 -8.65 -3.22 -7.26
N ASP A 165 -8.32 -2.23 -6.44
CA ASP A 165 -8.95 -2.12 -5.13
C ASP A 165 -10.46 -1.86 -5.31
N PRO A 166 -11.33 -2.67 -4.68
CA PRO A 166 -12.78 -2.49 -4.79
C PRO A 166 -13.28 -1.21 -4.10
N THR A 167 -12.45 -0.61 -3.25
CA THR A 167 -12.78 0.64 -2.56
C THR A 167 -12.65 1.81 -3.52
N GLN A 168 -13.69 2.64 -3.60
CA GLN A 168 -13.59 3.91 -4.30
C GLN A 168 -12.80 4.92 -3.48
N TYR A 169 -11.75 5.48 -4.08
CA TYR A 169 -10.91 6.50 -3.49
C TYR A 169 -11.13 7.86 -4.12
N ALA A 170 -10.82 8.90 -3.35
CA ALA A 170 -10.75 10.27 -3.83
C ALA A 170 -9.45 10.93 -3.35
N ALA A 171 -8.92 11.81 -4.18
CA ALA A 171 -7.86 12.73 -3.79
C ALA A 171 -8.50 13.99 -3.23
N PHE A 172 -8.24 14.28 -1.96
CA PHE A 172 -8.66 15.48 -1.27
C PHE A 172 -7.52 16.48 -1.34
N LEU A 173 -7.81 17.68 -1.83
CA LEU A 173 -6.82 18.72 -2.02
C LEU A 173 -7.02 19.83 -1.02
N LYS A 174 -5.93 20.34 -0.48
CA LYS A 174 -5.88 21.58 0.27
C LYS A 174 -4.91 22.52 -0.44
N ILE A 175 -5.44 23.57 -1.05
CA ILE A 175 -4.66 24.58 -1.77
C ILE A 175 -4.43 25.75 -0.83
N LYS A 176 -3.18 26.19 -0.70
CA LYS A 176 -2.78 27.26 0.22
C LYS A 176 -2.31 28.48 -0.55
N ASP A 177 -2.57 29.67 0.00
CA ASP A 177 -2.04 30.94 -0.47
C ASP A 177 -0.56 31.14 -0.05
N ALA A 178 0.03 32.27 -0.45
CA ALA A 178 1.41 32.63 -0.12
C ALA A 178 1.68 32.70 1.39
N ASN A 179 0.64 32.90 2.19
CA ASN A 179 0.73 32.98 3.65
C ASN A 179 0.47 31.61 4.33
N GLY A 180 0.28 30.56 3.53
CA GLY A 180 -0.02 29.22 4.02
C GLY A 180 -1.48 28.99 4.41
N ASN A 181 -2.37 29.97 4.19
CA ASN A 181 -3.80 29.83 4.48
C ASN A 181 -4.50 29.05 3.37
N GLU A 182 -5.49 28.25 3.73
CA GLU A 182 -6.32 27.57 2.76
C GLU A 182 -7.14 28.56 1.93
N ILE A 183 -7.09 28.43 0.61
CA ILE A 183 -7.96 29.21 -0.27
C ILE A 183 -9.41 28.76 -0.14
N LYS A 184 -10.37 29.66 -0.34
CA LYS A 184 -11.80 29.34 -0.24
C LYS A 184 -12.45 29.07 -1.59
N ASP A 185 -11.92 29.62 -2.68
CA ASP A 185 -12.51 29.52 -4.02
C ASP A 185 -11.80 28.44 -4.85
N TYR A 186 -12.22 27.20 -4.67
CA TYR A 186 -11.72 26.05 -5.42
C TYR A 186 -12.24 25.98 -6.86
N ASN A 187 -13.29 26.73 -7.21
CA ASN A 187 -13.89 26.67 -8.56
C ASN A 187 -12.95 27.16 -9.66
N LYS A 188 -11.98 27.99 -9.29
CA LYS A 188 -10.92 28.47 -10.21
C LYS A 188 -9.85 27.43 -10.51
N TYR A 189 -9.87 26.29 -9.80
CA TYR A 189 -8.86 25.26 -9.96
C TYR A 189 -9.43 24.02 -10.66
N LYS A 190 -8.66 23.48 -11.57
CA LYS A 190 -8.93 22.22 -12.24
C LYS A 190 -7.81 21.24 -11.94
N VAL A 191 -8.09 19.96 -12.07
CA VAL A 191 -7.12 18.90 -11.88
C VAL A 191 -7.04 18.00 -13.10
N GLU A 192 -5.85 17.50 -13.37
CA GLU A 192 -5.60 16.56 -14.45
C GLU A 192 -4.55 15.54 -14.02
N SER A 193 -4.66 14.31 -14.50
CA SER A 193 -3.61 13.32 -14.29
C SER A 193 -2.49 13.54 -15.31
N SER A 194 -1.24 13.49 -14.85
CA SER A 194 -0.06 13.50 -15.73
C SER A 194 0.03 12.25 -16.58
N ASP A 195 -0.53 11.14 -16.10
CA ASP A 195 -0.56 9.85 -16.80
C ASP A 195 -1.87 9.10 -16.49
N LYS A 196 -2.79 9.16 -17.46
CA LYS A 196 -4.10 8.49 -17.34
C LYS A 196 -3.99 6.96 -17.45
N ALA A 197 -2.90 6.43 -17.96
CA ALA A 197 -2.65 4.99 -18.00
C ALA A 197 -2.23 4.44 -16.63
N THR A 198 -1.76 5.31 -15.72
CA THR A 198 -1.38 4.96 -14.36
C THR A 198 -2.46 5.38 -13.35
N LEU A 199 -2.96 6.63 -13.43
CA LEU A 199 -3.97 7.18 -12.54
C LEU A 199 -5.07 7.89 -13.34
N MET A 200 -6.30 7.45 -13.23
CA MET A 200 -7.46 8.15 -13.80
C MET A 200 -8.12 9.04 -12.75
N LEU A 201 -8.52 10.24 -13.16
CA LEU A 201 -9.38 11.12 -12.37
C LEU A 201 -10.80 11.05 -12.91
N GLY A 202 -11.79 11.02 -12.01
CA GLY A 202 -13.20 10.96 -12.39
C GLY A 202 -13.70 12.21 -13.10
N THR A 203 -13.15 13.38 -12.75
CA THR A 203 -13.47 14.68 -13.34
C THR A 203 -12.23 15.58 -13.37
N SER A 204 -12.31 16.69 -14.08
CA SER A 204 -11.28 17.73 -14.05
C SER A 204 -11.58 18.84 -13.02
N THR A 205 -12.75 18.82 -12.39
CA THR A 205 -13.18 19.79 -11.37
C THR A 205 -13.23 19.14 -10.00
N LEU A 206 -12.91 19.90 -8.97
CA LEU A 206 -13.02 19.45 -7.60
C LEU A 206 -14.46 19.52 -7.12
N ASP A 207 -14.87 18.56 -6.29
CA ASP A 207 -16.10 18.64 -5.54
C ASP A 207 -16.10 19.90 -4.66
N PRO A 208 -17.09 20.80 -4.77
CA PRO A 208 -17.05 22.10 -4.08
C PRO A 208 -17.16 21.99 -2.55
N ASN A 209 -17.70 20.90 -2.04
CA ASN A 209 -17.90 20.69 -0.61
C ASN A 209 -16.76 19.93 0.05
N LYS A 210 -16.18 18.98 -0.68
CA LYS A 210 -15.12 18.09 -0.18
C LYS A 210 -13.73 18.49 -0.67
N HIS A 211 -13.64 19.38 -1.66
CA HIS A 211 -12.41 19.75 -2.36
C HIS A 211 -11.64 18.51 -2.86
N SER A 212 -12.39 17.57 -3.44
CA SER A 212 -11.85 16.28 -3.83
C SER A 212 -12.20 15.90 -5.27
N VAL A 213 -11.45 14.95 -5.79
CA VAL A 213 -11.72 14.30 -7.08
C VAL A 213 -11.57 12.79 -6.92
N ASN A 214 -12.51 12.02 -7.48
CA ASN A 214 -12.39 10.56 -7.48
C ASN A 214 -11.16 10.14 -8.28
N VAL A 215 -10.44 9.16 -7.76
CA VAL A 215 -9.23 8.60 -8.37
C VAL A 215 -9.38 7.10 -8.55
N THR A 216 -8.86 6.59 -9.66
CA THR A 216 -8.82 5.16 -9.96
C THR A 216 -7.39 4.76 -10.34
N ALA A 217 -6.85 3.78 -9.62
CA ALA A 217 -5.57 3.17 -9.95
C ALA A 217 -5.73 2.25 -11.16
N VAL A 218 -4.95 2.47 -12.20
CA VAL A 218 -4.99 1.68 -13.44
C VAL A 218 -3.77 0.76 -13.52
N LYS A 219 -2.60 1.28 -13.23
CA LYS A 219 -1.33 0.57 -13.29
C LYS A 219 -0.44 0.99 -12.13
N ALA A 220 0.34 0.07 -11.58
CA ALA A 220 1.33 0.39 -10.55
C ALA A 220 2.40 1.34 -11.09
N GLY A 221 2.78 2.32 -10.29
CA GLY A 221 3.73 3.38 -10.64
C GLY A 221 3.42 4.68 -9.91
N THR A 222 4.03 5.77 -10.35
CA THR A 222 3.74 7.11 -9.83
C THR A 222 3.11 7.95 -10.93
N ALA A 223 2.00 8.59 -10.62
CA ALA A 223 1.41 9.64 -11.45
C ALA A 223 1.26 10.92 -10.62
N TYR A 224 1.12 12.04 -11.29
CA TYR A 224 0.95 13.33 -10.63
C TYR A 224 -0.46 13.87 -10.88
N ILE A 225 -1.08 14.38 -9.84
CA ILE A 225 -2.25 15.24 -9.98
C ILE A 225 -1.75 16.63 -10.27
N LEU A 226 -1.95 17.09 -11.48
CA LEU A 226 -1.62 18.44 -11.92
C LEU A 226 -2.75 19.38 -11.53
N ILE A 227 -2.41 20.47 -10.87
CA ILE A 227 -3.37 21.49 -10.42
C ILE A 227 -3.24 22.68 -11.38
N LYS A 228 -4.35 23.05 -12.01
CA LYS A 228 -4.41 24.13 -13.00
C LYS A 228 -5.26 25.30 -12.49
N LYS A 229 -4.82 26.51 -12.78
CA LYS A 229 -5.61 27.75 -12.62
C LYS A 229 -5.54 28.50 -13.94
N ASP A 230 -6.66 28.93 -14.50
CA ASP A 230 -6.73 29.61 -15.80
C ASP A 230 -6.01 28.84 -16.92
N ASN A 231 -6.18 27.50 -16.95
CA ASN A 231 -5.53 26.55 -17.84
C ASN A 231 -3.98 26.44 -17.72
N LYS A 232 -3.37 27.15 -16.78
CA LYS A 232 -1.93 27.02 -16.46
C LYS A 232 -1.74 26.05 -15.31
N ILE A 233 -0.73 25.18 -15.40
CA ILE A 233 -0.34 24.33 -14.28
C ILE A 233 0.30 25.23 -13.23
N VAL A 234 -0.26 25.22 -12.02
CA VAL A 234 0.22 25.99 -10.86
C VAL A 234 0.86 25.10 -9.80
N GLY A 235 0.75 23.78 -9.96
CA GLY A 235 1.40 22.83 -9.10
C GLY A 235 1.07 21.39 -9.45
N SER A 236 1.77 20.46 -8.79
CA SER A 236 1.53 19.03 -8.94
C SER A 236 1.76 18.31 -7.63
N VAL A 237 1.08 17.18 -7.47
CA VAL A 237 1.26 16.30 -6.31
C VAL A 237 1.41 14.87 -6.79
N ALA A 238 2.46 14.20 -6.33
CA ALA A 238 2.71 12.81 -6.65
C ALA A 238 1.70 11.89 -5.94
N VAL A 239 1.19 10.91 -6.68
CA VAL A 239 0.36 9.82 -6.16
C VAL A 239 1.05 8.50 -6.51
N GLU A 240 1.38 7.74 -5.47
CA GLU A 240 1.95 6.41 -5.63
C GLU A 240 0.84 5.38 -5.77
N ILE A 241 0.87 4.62 -6.86
CA ILE A 241 -0.03 3.50 -7.13
C ILE A 241 0.76 2.21 -6.97
N VAL A 242 0.27 1.32 -6.12
CA VAL A 242 0.90 0.03 -5.87
C VAL A 242 0.18 -1.09 -6.61
N ALA A 243 0.84 -2.25 -6.74
CA ALA A 243 0.23 -3.43 -7.35
C ALA A 243 -1.03 -3.87 -6.61
N GLU A 244 -1.82 -4.70 -7.26
CA GLU A 244 -3.03 -5.30 -6.67
C GLU A 244 -2.73 -5.93 -5.31
N ARG A 245 -3.60 -5.69 -4.33
CA ARG A 245 -3.47 -6.23 -2.99
C ARG A 245 -3.72 -7.74 -2.99
N THR A 246 -2.79 -8.48 -2.42
CA THR A 246 -2.90 -9.94 -2.28
C THR A 246 -2.63 -10.32 -0.83
N VAL A 247 -3.26 -11.40 -0.36
CA VAL A 247 -3.01 -11.90 0.99
C VAL A 247 -1.55 -12.37 1.10
N ALA A 248 -0.84 -11.86 2.10
CA ALA A 248 0.55 -12.20 2.39
C ALA A 248 0.72 -12.93 3.72
N THR A 249 -0.05 -12.56 4.76
CA THR A 249 0.05 -13.17 6.08
C THR A 249 -1.31 -13.49 6.67
N LEU A 250 -1.34 -14.53 7.50
CA LEU A 250 -2.47 -14.93 8.32
C LEU A 250 -1.94 -15.26 9.71
N GLU A 251 -2.49 -14.60 10.74
CA GLU A 251 -2.19 -14.87 12.14
C GLU A 251 -3.49 -15.12 12.89
N LEU A 252 -3.43 -15.91 13.96
CA LEU A 252 -4.58 -16.24 14.80
C LEU A 252 -4.40 -15.62 16.19
N ASP A 253 -5.49 -15.14 16.79
CA ASP A 253 -5.48 -14.63 18.17
C ASP A 253 -5.29 -15.76 19.19
N SER A 254 -5.55 -17.01 18.80
CA SER A 254 -5.31 -18.19 19.63
C SER A 254 -4.98 -19.41 18.77
N TYR A 255 -3.95 -20.14 19.15
CA TYR A 255 -3.54 -21.41 18.53
C TYR A 255 -3.99 -22.64 19.31
N ASN A 256 -4.54 -22.43 20.52
CA ASN A 256 -5.04 -23.49 21.37
C ASN A 256 -6.43 -23.13 21.90
N VAL A 257 -7.37 -24.02 21.69
CA VAL A 257 -8.76 -23.87 22.12
C VAL A 257 -9.12 -25.06 23.03
N THR A 258 -9.75 -24.80 24.17
CA THR A 258 -10.30 -25.83 25.01
C THR A 258 -11.82 -25.67 25.12
N LEU A 259 -12.54 -26.74 24.86
CA LEU A 259 -13.99 -26.81 24.90
C LEU A 259 -14.41 -27.91 25.89
N SER A 260 -15.59 -27.74 26.51
CA SER A 260 -16.22 -28.75 27.34
C SER A 260 -17.41 -29.35 26.62
N LYS A 261 -17.41 -30.66 26.43
CA LYS A 261 -18.52 -31.40 25.83
C LYS A 261 -19.79 -31.28 26.66
N GLN A 262 -19.66 -31.33 27.97
CA GLN A 262 -20.81 -31.27 28.90
C GLN A 262 -21.45 -29.88 28.97
N LEU A 263 -20.65 -28.81 28.73
CA LEU A 263 -21.15 -27.44 28.70
C LEU A 263 -21.68 -27.02 27.33
N LYS A 264 -21.45 -27.84 26.28
CA LYS A 264 -21.84 -27.52 24.89
C LYS A 264 -21.40 -26.11 24.48
N ASN A 265 -20.20 -25.71 24.91
CA ASN A 265 -19.72 -24.35 24.74
C ASN A 265 -19.05 -24.13 23.37
N THR A 266 -18.90 -22.86 23.03
CA THR A 266 -18.23 -22.42 21.82
C THR A 266 -17.03 -21.56 22.14
N LYS A 267 -16.05 -21.53 21.23
CA LYS A 267 -14.90 -20.62 21.30
C LYS A 267 -14.58 -20.10 19.91
N THR A 268 -14.45 -18.78 19.80
CA THR A 268 -14.10 -18.13 18.54
C THR A 268 -12.60 -17.86 18.50
N VAL A 269 -12.00 -18.20 17.38
CA VAL A 269 -10.65 -17.81 16.99
C VAL A 269 -10.77 -16.77 15.88
N THR A 270 -10.11 -15.64 16.07
CA THR A 270 -10.12 -14.53 15.10
C THR A 270 -8.82 -14.49 14.34
N ALA A 271 -8.91 -14.50 13.03
CA ALA A 271 -7.76 -14.37 12.16
C ALA A 271 -7.48 -12.90 11.81
N THR A 272 -6.22 -12.51 11.89
CA THR A 272 -5.69 -11.27 11.28
C THR A 272 -5.09 -11.63 9.94
N VAL A 273 -5.63 -11.08 8.86
CA VAL A 273 -5.15 -11.33 7.50
C VAL A 273 -4.66 -10.01 6.93
N LYS A 274 -3.40 -9.98 6.51
CA LYS A 274 -2.76 -8.79 5.95
C LYS A 274 -2.28 -9.02 4.53
N ASP A 275 -2.27 -7.95 3.76
CA ASP A 275 -1.70 -7.93 2.42
C ASP A 275 -0.16 -7.75 2.45
N GLN A 276 0.47 -7.75 1.28
CA GLN A 276 1.91 -7.55 1.10
C GLN A 276 2.40 -6.16 1.54
N TYR A 277 1.49 -5.23 1.84
CA TYR A 277 1.82 -3.89 2.33
C TYR A 277 1.61 -3.77 3.85
N GLY A 278 1.20 -4.87 4.51
CA GLY A 278 0.93 -4.91 5.94
C GLY A 278 -0.44 -4.37 6.35
N ASP A 279 -1.30 -4.02 5.39
CA ASP A 279 -2.65 -3.56 5.64
C ASP A 279 -3.62 -4.73 5.82
N ASP A 280 -4.66 -4.52 6.63
CA ASP A 280 -5.74 -5.49 6.76
C ASP A 280 -6.49 -5.67 5.44
N ILE A 281 -6.65 -6.91 5.01
CA ILE A 281 -7.39 -7.26 3.79
C ILE A 281 -8.57 -8.18 4.12
N ALA A 282 -9.69 -8.00 3.42
CA ALA A 282 -10.80 -8.93 3.50
C ALA A 282 -10.39 -10.31 2.96
N ALA A 283 -10.75 -11.36 3.64
CA ALA A 283 -10.44 -12.72 3.24
C ALA A 283 -11.55 -13.68 3.63
N ASN A 284 -11.87 -14.60 2.74
CA ASN A 284 -12.73 -15.74 3.05
C ASN A 284 -11.83 -16.90 3.44
N LEU A 285 -11.98 -17.36 4.68
CA LEU A 285 -11.18 -18.44 5.22
C LEU A 285 -11.78 -19.80 4.89
N SER A 286 -10.91 -20.79 4.77
CA SER A 286 -11.27 -22.20 4.72
C SER A 286 -10.76 -22.91 5.97
N VAL A 287 -11.50 -23.88 6.46
CA VAL A 287 -11.12 -24.69 7.62
C VAL A 287 -11.16 -26.16 7.24
N GLU A 288 -10.12 -26.87 7.59
CA GLU A 288 -9.95 -28.30 7.33
C GLU A 288 -9.49 -29.01 8.62
N CYS A 289 -10.16 -30.12 9.01
CA CYS A 289 -9.72 -30.94 10.11
C CYS A 289 -8.60 -31.88 9.62
N LEU A 290 -7.44 -31.80 10.27
CA LEU A 290 -6.26 -32.63 9.95
C LEU A 290 -6.13 -33.88 10.81
N SER A 291 -6.95 -34.03 11.87
CA SER A 291 -6.86 -35.17 12.77
C SER A 291 -7.39 -36.43 12.12
N THR A 292 -6.57 -37.49 12.11
CA THR A 292 -6.86 -38.78 11.48
C THR A 292 -7.58 -39.79 12.38
N ASP A 293 -7.61 -39.55 13.70
CA ASP A 293 -8.16 -40.47 14.70
C ASP A 293 -9.67 -40.39 14.87
N VAL A 294 -10.37 -39.93 13.87
CA VAL A 294 -11.81 -39.66 14.02
C VAL A 294 -12.60 -40.63 13.14
N SER A 295 -12.70 -41.86 13.59
CA SER A 295 -13.55 -42.89 12.99
C SER A 295 -15.05 -42.48 12.88
N ASN A 296 -15.43 -41.33 13.45
CA ASN A 296 -16.83 -40.81 13.46
C ASN A 296 -16.99 -39.36 13.05
N LEU A 297 -15.95 -38.67 12.62
CA LEU A 297 -16.09 -37.35 12.01
C LEU A 297 -16.05 -37.51 10.49
N SER A 298 -17.16 -37.25 9.85
CA SER A 298 -17.20 -37.13 8.39
C SER A 298 -16.09 -36.18 7.95
N THR A 299 -15.15 -36.66 7.15
CA THR A 299 -14.06 -35.88 6.54
C THR A 299 -14.54 -34.80 5.58
N SER A 300 -15.85 -34.74 5.34
CA SER A 300 -16.52 -33.67 4.61
C SER A 300 -16.94 -32.60 5.61
N ALA A 301 -16.00 -31.76 6.04
CA ALA A 301 -16.33 -30.50 6.70
C ALA A 301 -16.94 -29.56 5.64
N VAL A 302 -18.19 -29.78 5.32
CA VAL A 302 -19.00 -28.85 4.52
C VAL A 302 -19.18 -27.58 5.36
N ALA A 303 -19.07 -26.43 4.76
CA ALA A 303 -19.49 -25.17 5.37
C ALA A 303 -20.91 -25.35 5.92
N GLY A 304 -21.07 -25.25 7.26
CA GLY A 304 -22.32 -25.59 7.95
C GLY A 304 -22.25 -26.84 8.80
N SER A 305 -21.09 -27.51 8.93
CA SER A 305 -20.89 -28.62 9.87
C SER A 305 -21.07 -28.14 11.31
N THR A 306 -21.61 -29.02 12.18
CA THR A 306 -21.88 -28.75 13.60
C THR A 306 -20.62 -28.50 14.45
N TYR A 307 -19.43 -28.65 13.88
CA TYR A 307 -18.15 -28.56 14.59
C TYR A 307 -17.51 -27.18 14.58
N TYR A 308 -17.75 -26.42 13.56
CA TYR A 308 -17.31 -25.02 13.45
C TYR A 308 -18.19 -24.23 12.49
N THR A 309 -18.21 -22.92 12.68
CA THR A 309 -18.81 -21.96 11.75
C THR A 309 -17.78 -20.92 11.36
N ILE A 310 -17.90 -20.41 10.13
CA ILE A 310 -17.01 -19.35 9.62
C ILE A 310 -17.86 -18.12 9.34
N ASN A 311 -17.43 -16.97 9.87
CA ASN A 311 -18.02 -15.68 9.57
C ASN A 311 -16.89 -14.68 9.29
N GLY A 312 -16.59 -14.46 8.02
CA GLY A 312 -15.46 -13.64 7.57
C GLY A 312 -14.12 -14.17 8.11
N LYS A 313 -13.48 -13.42 8.98
CA LYS A 313 -12.20 -13.77 9.62
C LYS A 313 -12.36 -14.49 10.98
N LYS A 314 -13.57 -14.86 11.37
CA LYS A 314 -13.87 -15.54 12.64
C LYS A 314 -14.24 -16.99 12.40
N VAL A 315 -13.57 -17.89 13.10
CA VAL A 315 -13.86 -19.32 13.14
C VAL A 315 -14.34 -19.66 14.55
N THR A 316 -15.60 -20.10 14.68
CA THR A 316 -16.18 -20.47 15.96
C THR A 316 -16.28 -21.99 16.04
N PHE A 317 -15.51 -22.59 16.92
CA PHE A 317 -15.56 -24.02 17.24
C PHE A 317 -16.66 -24.28 18.27
N ASN A 318 -17.27 -25.46 18.17
CA ASN A 318 -18.38 -25.86 19.06
C ASN A 318 -18.19 -27.31 19.49
N SER A 319 -18.55 -27.62 20.75
CA SER A 319 -18.36 -28.96 21.35
C SER A 319 -19.63 -29.80 21.39
N GLU A 320 -20.78 -29.30 20.91
CA GLU A 320 -22.07 -29.95 21.15
C GLU A 320 -22.16 -31.37 20.59
N ASN A 321 -21.66 -31.59 19.38
CA ASN A 321 -21.75 -32.91 18.73
C ASN A 321 -20.37 -33.51 18.45
N VAL A 322 -19.36 -33.10 19.22
CA VAL A 322 -17.97 -33.53 19.04
C VAL A 322 -17.57 -34.49 20.15
N ALA A 323 -16.92 -35.61 19.82
CA ALA A 323 -16.37 -36.50 20.80
C ALA A 323 -15.24 -35.82 21.62
N ALA A 324 -15.04 -36.26 22.87
CA ALA A 324 -13.88 -35.81 23.64
C ALA A 324 -12.60 -36.28 22.94
N GLY A 325 -11.62 -35.39 22.81
CA GLY A 325 -10.38 -35.65 22.09
C GLY A 325 -9.63 -34.38 21.74
N ASN A 326 -8.48 -34.56 21.10
CA ASN A 326 -7.66 -33.46 20.59
C ASN A 326 -7.75 -33.42 19.06
N TYR A 327 -8.09 -32.28 18.53
CA TYR A 327 -8.27 -32.07 17.11
C TYR A 327 -7.33 -30.98 16.61
N VAL A 328 -6.81 -31.12 15.42
CA VAL A 328 -6.01 -30.11 14.75
C VAL A 328 -6.77 -29.63 13.53
N TYR A 329 -7.01 -28.35 13.46
CA TYR A 329 -7.64 -27.70 12.32
C TYR A 329 -6.65 -26.80 11.61
N LYS A 330 -6.66 -26.86 10.28
CA LYS A 330 -5.95 -25.93 9.43
C LYS A 330 -6.93 -24.83 9.00
N ILE A 331 -6.59 -23.59 9.32
CA ILE A 331 -7.30 -22.39 8.86
C ILE A 331 -6.44 -21.79 7.75
N SER A 332 -7.00 -21.64 6.57
CA SER A 332 -6.27 -21.18 5.39
C SER A 332 -7.04 -20.15 4.58
N TYR A 333 -6.31 -19.37 3.81
CA TYR A 333 -6.86 -18.55 2.72
C TYR A 333 -6.46 -19.17 1.38
N LYS A 334 -7.45 -19.26 0.49
CA LYS A 334 -7.24 -19.69 -0.90
C LYS A 334 -7.57 -18.52 -1.84
N ASN A 335 -6.75 -18.34 -2.86
CA ASN A 335 -6.98 -17.31 -3.88
C ASN A 335 -8.12 -17.71 -4.85
N SER A 336 -8.37 -16.86 -5.86
CA SER A 336 -9.38 -17.10 -6.90
C SER A 336 -9.20 -18.42 -7.67
N ASP A 337 -7.97 -18.91 -7.76
CA ASP A 337 -7.61 -20.17 -8.42
C ASP A 337 -7.73 -21.38 -7.49
N ASN A 338 -8.34 -21.19 -6.31
CA ASN A 338 -8.50 -22.20 -5.26
C ASN A 338 -7.14 -22.73 -4.70
N LYS A 339 -6.05 -22.00 -4.95
CA LYS A 339 -4.72 -22.32 -4.45
C LYS A 339 -4.55 -21.74 -3.03
N GLU A 340 -4.07 -22.57 -2.10
CA GLU A 340 -3.71 -22.14 -0.76
C GLU A 340 -2.52 -21.17 -0.83
N VAL A 341 -2.68 -20.01 -0.21
CA VAL A 341 -1.68 -18.93 -0.16
C VAL A 341 -0.99 -18.89 1.21
N VAL A 342 -1.80 -18.93 2.27
CA VAL A 342 -1.32 -18.92 3.65
C VAL A 342 -2.21 -19.83 4.50
N ALA A 343 -1.61 -20.47 5.50
CA ALA A 343 -2.32 -21.33 6.44
C ALA A 343 -1.70 -21.27 7.84
N LYS A 344 -2.53 -21.50 8.86
CA LYS A 344 -2.13 -21.72 10.26
C LYS A 344 -2.93 -22.87 10.83
N THR A 345 -2.35 -23.56 11.81
CA THR A 345 -3.04 -24.63 12.52
C THR A 345 -3.49 -24.17 13.90
N VAL A 346 -4.63 -24.68 14.35
CA VAL A 346 -5.15 -24.49 15.70
C VAL A 346 -5.45 -25.86 16.33
N SER A 347 -5.02 -26.06 17.56
CA SER A 347 -5.32 -27.25 18.35
C SER A 347 -6.59 -27.03 19.16
N VAL A 348 -7.57 -27.91 19.01
CA VAL A 348 -8.85 -27.85 19.73
C VAL A 348 -8.97 -29.09 20.63
N ALA A 349 -8.90 -28.89 21.93
CA ALA A 349 -9.13 -29.96 22.93
C ALA A 349 -10.60 -29.94 23.41
N VAL A 350 -11.33 -30.99 23.14
CA VAL A 350 -12.68 -31.20 23.66
C VAL A 350 -12.59 -32.14 24.86
N LYS A 351 -12.92 -31.64 26.04
CA LYS A 351 -12.84 -32.37 27.32
C LYS A 351 -14.22 -32.75 27.83
N ASP A 352 -14.33 -33.90 28.52
CA ASP A 352 -15.55 -34.34 29.15
C ASP A 352 -15.84 -33.66 30.51
N ALA A 353 -15.02 -32.70 30.92
CA ALA A 353 -15.14 -32.02 32.20
C ALA A 353 -16.30 -31.02 32.24
N LYS A 354 -17.00 -30.94 33.38
CA LYS A 354 -18.07 -29.95 33.61
C LYS A 354 -17.58 -28.53 33.85
N THR A 355 -16.33 -28.35 34.29
CA THR A 355 -15.76 -27.03 34.58
C THR A 355 -14.40 -26.87 33.91
N THR A 356 -14.16 -25.69 33.38
CA THR A 356 -12.86 -25.24 32.89
C THR A 356 -12.14 -24.37 33.92
N VAL A 357 -12.58 -24.35 35.18
CA VAL A 357 -11.95 -23.56 36.24
C VAL A 357 -10.62 -24.23 36.58
N PRO A 358 -9.46 -23.55 36.46
CA PRO A 358 -8.19 -24.08 36.93
C PRO A 358 -8.27 -24.37 38.45
N ASP A 359 -7.65 -25.46 38.90
CA ASP A 359 -7.58 -25.87 40.34
C ASP A 359 -6.93 -24.84 41.28
N ALA A 360 -6.46 -23.69 40.74
CA ALA A 360 -5.83 -22.61 41.51
C ALA A 360 -6.80 -21.80 42.41
N TRP A 361 -8.12 -22.11 42.44
CA TRP A 361 -9.12 -21.41 43.23
C TRP A 361 -9.88 -22.32 44.19
N ARG A 362 -9.28 -23.43 44.64
CA ARG A 362 -9.75 -24.23 45.76
C ARG A 362 -8.88 -24.06 46.98
#